data_82fa07d199f62f22138678f3269a638a
#
_entry.id   82fa07d199f62f22138678f3269a638a
#
_cell.length_a   1.000
_cell.length_b   1.000
_cell.length_c   1.000
_cell.angle_alpha   90.00
_cell.angle_beta   90.00
_cell.angle_gamma   90.00
#
_symmetry.space_group_name_H-M   'P 1'
#
loop_
_entity.id
_entity.type
_entity.pdbx_description
1 polymer ?
#
loop_
_entity_poly.entity_id
_entity_poly.type
_entity_poly.pdbx_seq_one_letter_code
_entity_poly.pdbx_strand_id
1 'polypeptide(L)'
;MSKLTSDEVEFKIKKLISLEKSLPEQIFPNPEKYNFYFEEPEAIYMDTKEFIHMIKQIVEITQDEKAYISEILEEGKFLQKSKTILNLKEVIDFTQEESSIVENLDLEHITETTIFLYCYMYFPSEQLFLFINGYSDTALLAIDKKLDIDVPWYDVETFLTVENLGMKDRLYRKFRKRLWKSYKK
;
A
#
# COMPACT_ATOMS: atom_id res chain seq x y z
N MET A 1 12.10 8.78 17.49
CA MET A 1 12.78 7.49 17.13
C MET A 1 13.90 7.72 16.13
N SER A 2 15.00 6.92 16.15
CA SER A 2 16.05 6.98 15.12
C SER A 2 15.48 6.57 13.76
N LYS A 3 15.97 7.18 12.68
CA LYS A 3 15.59 6.81 11.30
C LYS A 3 16.07 5.36 11.03
N LEU A 4 15.19 4.49 10.53
CA LEU A 4 15.56 3.14 10.10
C LEU A 4 16.42 3.20 8.83
N THR A 5 17.37 2.29 8.72
CA THR A 5 18.15 2.07 7.50
C THR A 5 17.35 1.29 6.47
N SER A 6 17.79 1.30 5.20
CA SER A 6 17.13 0.53 4.12
C SER A 6 17.04 -0.97 4.46
N ASP A 7 18.11 -1.55 4.98
CA ASP A 7 18.17 -2.98 5.34
C ASP A 7 17.20 -3.32 6.50
N GLU A 8 17.08 -2.41 7.48
CA GLU A 8 16.12 -2.58 8.58
C GLU A 8 14.68 -2.53 8.08
N VAL A 9 14.35 -1.57 7.20
CA VAL A 9 13.02 -1.45 6.58
C VAL A 9 12.70 -2.71 5.76
N GLU A 10 13.62 -3.14 4.91
CA GLU A 10 13.46 -4.35 4.10
C GLU A 10 13.23 -5.59 4.97
N PHE A 11 14.02 -5.75 6.03
CA PHE A 11 13.87 -6.85 6.98
C PHE A 11 12.49 -6.84 7.67
N LYS A 12 12.00 -5.66 8.06
CA LYS A 12 10.70 -5.49 8.68
C LYS A 12 9.56 -5.83 7.71
N ILE A 13 9.63 -5.31 6.47
CA ILE A 13 8.64 -5.62 5.44
C ILE A 13 8.60 -7.14 5.16
N LYS A 14 9.74 -7.81 5.03
CA LYS A 14 9.83 -9.27 4.81
C LYS A 14 9.21 -10.11 5.93
N LYS A 15 9.17 -9.60 7.15
CA LYS A 15 8.47 -10.24 8.26
C LYS A 15 6.95 -10.06 8.20
N LEU A 16 6.53 -8.91 7.69
CA LEU A 16 5.13 -8.50 7.69
C LEU A 16 4.36 -9.11 6.52
N ILE A 17 5.02 -9.23 5.37
CA ILE A 17 4.41 -9.72 4.12
C ILE A 17 5.29 -10.76 3.43
N SER A 18 4.67 -11.55 2.56
CA SER A 18 5.35 -12.50 1.67
C SER A 18 5.69 -11.81 0.36
N LEU A 19 6.95 -11.45 0.15
CA LEU A 19 7.43 -10.81 -1.08
C LEU A 19 7.34 -11.70 -2.33
N GLU A 20 7.13 -13.02 -2.15
CA GLU A 20 6.91 -13.96 -3.26
C GLU A 20 5.48 -13.88 -3.82
N LYS A 21 4.60 -13.14 -3.14
CA LYS A 21 3.20 -12.97 -3.49
C LYS A 21 2.92 -11.52 -3.83
N SER A 22 1.98 -11.32 -4.73
CA SER A 22 1.42 -10.02 -5.09
C SER A 22 -0.08 -10.11 -5.19
N LEU A 23 -0.78 -8.97 -5.21
CA LEU A 23 -2.22 -8.99 -5.52
C LEU A 23 -2.47 -9.71 -6.85
N PRO A 24 -3.51 -10.52 -6.92
CA PRO A 24 -4.64 -10.66 -6.00
C PRO A 24 -4.49 -11.72 -4.90
N GLU A 25 -3.28 -12.23 -4.65
CA GLU A 25 -3.03 -13.21 -3.61
C GLU A 25 -2.94 -12.56 -2.24
N GLN A 26 -3.24 -13.34 -1.18
CA GLN A 26 -3.05 -12.86 0.19
C GLN A 26 -1.55 -12.73 0.49
N ILE A 27 -1.09 -11.49 0.65
CA ILE A 27 0.33 -11.18 0.88
C ILE A 27 0.73 -11.25 2.36
N PHE A 28 -0.24 -11.17 3.29
CA PHE A 28 0.03 -11.23 4.72
C PHE A 28 0.03 -12.67 5.20
N PRO A 29 1.10 -13.15 5.90
CA PRO A 29 1.13 -14.47 6.52
C PRO A 29 0.07 -14.64 7.62
N ASN A 30 -0.26 -13.55 8.33
CA ASN A 30 -1.24 -13.51 9.41
C ASN A 30 -2.39 -12.54 9.07
N PRO A 31 -3.24 -12.87 8.08
CA PRO A 31 -4.28 -11.95 7.60
C PRO A 31 -5.38 -11.68 8.64
N GLU A 32 -5.54 -12.57 9.62
CA GLU A 32 -6.50 -12.40 10.71
C GLU A 32 -6.17 -11.22 11.63
N LYS A 33 -4.94 -10.72 11.60
CA LYS A 33 -4.51 -9.54 12.37
C LYS A 33 -5.13 -8.25 11.83
N TYR A 34 -5.44 -8.18 10.54
CA TYR A 34 -5.77 -6.93 9.85
C TYR A 34 -7.21 -6.88 9.34
N ASN A 35 -7.74 -5.65 9.27
CA ASN A 35 -8.80 -5.26 8.37
C ASN A 35 -8.15 -4.76 7.08
N PHE A 36 -8.75 -5.11 5.93
CA PHE A 36 -8.24 -4.76 4.61
C PHE A 36 -9.22 -3.84 3.91
N TYR A 37 -8.69 -2.73 3.39
CA TYR A 37 -9.43 -1.73 2.64
C TYR A 37 -8.75 -1.52 1.29
N PHE A 38 -9.55 -1.20 0.28
CA PHE A 38 -9.12 -1.12 -1.11
C PHE A 38 -9.54 0.20 -1.72
N GLU A 39 -8.69 0.72 -2.62
CA GLU A 39 -8.95 1.90 -3.42
C GLU A 39 -8.18 1.81 -4.74
N GLU A 40 -8.55 2.63 -5.72
CA GLU A 40 -7.75 2.84 -6.92
C GLU A 40 -6.54 3.73 -6.60
N PRO A 41 -5.34 3.42 -7.10
CA PRO A 41 -4.17 4.30 -6.93
C PRO A 41 -4.41 5.72 -7.45
N GLU A 42 -5.21 5.87 -8.51
CA GLU A 42 -5.54 7.17 -9.08
C GLU A 42 -6.20 8.11 -8.05
N ALA A 43 -7.07 7.58 -7.18
CA ALA A 43 -7.70 8.38 -6.11
C ALA A 43 -6.66 8.95 -5.14
N ILE A 44 -5.57 8.22 -4.87
CA ILE A 44 -4.46 8.69 -4.02
C ILE A 44 -3.72 9.86 -4.70
N TYR A 45 -3.53 9.79 -6.01
CA TYR A 45 -2.78 10.79 -6.78
C TYR A 45 -3.61 12.06 -7.03
N MET A 46 -4.89 11.91 -7.34
CA MET A 46 -5.78 13.03 -7.62
C MET A 46 -6.12 13.85 -6.38
N ASP A 47 -6.11 13.23 -5.20
CA ASP A 47 -6.37 13.91 -3.93
C ASP A 47 -5.36 13.53 -2.85
N THR A 48 -4.08 13.85 -3.14
CA THR A 48 -2.97 13.62 -2.21
C THR A 48 -3.20 14.24 -0.84
N LYS A 49 -3.85 15.39 -0.80
CA LYS A 49 -4.11 16.10 0.46
C LYS A 49 -5.05 15.29 1.35
N GLU A 50 -6.17 14.83 0.80
CA GLU A 50 -7.12 13.99 1.53
C GLU A 50 -6.50 12.66 1.95
N PHE A 51 -5.68 12.06 1.08
CA PHE A 51 -4.92 10.86 1.42
C PHE A 51 -3.97 11.09 2.60
N ILE A 52 -3.16 12.15 2.56
CA ILE A 52 -2.22 12.49 3.66
C ILE A 52 -2.99 12.83 4.94
N HIS A 53 -4.11 13.55 4.84
CA HIS A 53 -4.97 13.85 5.99
C HIS A 53 -5.48 12.56 6.64
N MET A 54 -6.02 11.63 5.86
CA MET A 54 -6.47 10.31 6.33
C MET A 54 -5.33 9.54 7.03
N ILE A 55 -4.18 9.42 6.38
CA ILE A 55 -3.03 8.70 6.95
C ILE A 55 -2.56 9.38 8.24
N LYS A 56 -2.54 10.71 8.30
CA LYS A 56 -2.13 11.46 9.50
C LYS A 56 -3.05 11.17 10.69
N GLN A 57 -4.35 11.12 10.50
CA GLN A 57 -5.29 10.72 11.55
C GLN A 57 -5.00 9.30 12.07
N ILE A 58 -4.65 8.37 11.20
CA ILE A 58 -4.34 6.99 11.60
C ILE A 58 -3.00 6.95 12.36
N VAL A 59 -1.96 7.64 11.88
CA VAL A 59 -0.64 7.62 12.54
C VAL A 59 -0.64 8.33 13.89
N GLU A 60 -1.54 9.27 14.12
CA GLU A 60 -1.77 9.84 15.47
C GLU A 60 -2.24 8.79 16.47
N ILE A 61 -3.07 7.84 16.03
CA ILE A 61 -3.55 6.74 16.86
C ILE A 61 -2.46 5.67 17.07
N THR A 62 -1.73 5.33 16.00
CA THR A 62 -0.65 4.33 16.06
C THR A 62 0.66 4.89 16.63
N GLN A 63 0.75 6.21 16.81
CA GLN A 63 1.93 6.93 17.26
C GLN A 63 3.15 6.75 16.34
N ASP A 64 2.90 6.55 15.06
CA ASP A 64 3.96 6.49 14.06
C ASP A 64 4.35 7.92 13.65
N GLU A 65 5.58 8.31 13.94
CA GLU A 65 6.14 9.61 13.49
C GLU A 65 6.56 9.58 12.02
N LYS A 66 6.79 8.38 11.46
CA LYS A 66 7.36 8.21 10.12
C LYS A 66 6.75 7.03 9.38
N ALA A 67 6.67 7.17 8.05
CA ALA A 67 6.46 6.05 7.14
C ALA A 67 7.63 5.92 6.15
N TYR A 68 7.89 4.70 5.72
CA TYR A 68 9.00 4.35 4.82
C TYR A 68 8.45 3.79 3.52
N ILE A 69 8.69 4.51 2.41
CA ILE A 69 8.24 4.11 1.08
C ILE A 69 9.34 3.33 0.40
N SER A 70 9.05 2.07 0.06
CA SER A 70 9.95 1.19 -0.67
C SER A 70 9.34 0.80 -2.00
N GLU A 71 10.03 1.17 -3.09
CA GLU A 71 9.71 0.71 -4.43
C GLU A 71 10.01 -0.79 -4.56
N ILE A 72 9.19 -1.48 -5.33
CA ILE A 72 9.35 -2.89 -5.62
C ILE A 72 9.99 -3.00 -7.00
N LEU A 73 11.20 -3.54 -7.04
CA LEU A 73 11.92 -3.84 -8.26
C LEU A 73 11.89 -5.35 -8.51
N GLU A 74 11.50 -5.76 -9.70
CA GLU A 74 11.57 -7.15 -10.13
C GLU A 74 12.86 -7.38 -10.93
N GLU A 75 13.80 -8.09 -10.33
CA GLU A 75 15.03 -8.52 -11.03
C GLU A 75 14.84 -9.92 -11.62
N GLY A 76 14.76 -10.04 -12.93
CA GLY A 76 14.72 -11.36 -13.58
C GLY A 76 14.46 -11.30 -15.08
N LYS A 77 15.08 -12.23 -15.81
CA LYS A 77 14.76 -12.48 -17.21
C LYS A 77 13.45 -13.25 -17.30
N PHE A 78 12.70 -13.01 -18.34
CA PHE A 78 11.35 -13.47 -18.70
C PHE A 78 10.97 -14.94 -18.41
N LEU A 79 11.89 -15.78 -17.90
CA LEU A 79 11.69 -17.21 -17.64
C LEU A 79 12.33 -17.72 -16.32
N GLN A 80 12.87 -16.84 -15.47
CA GLN A 80 13.41 -17.24 -14.17
C GLN A 80 12.59 -16.55 -13.08
N LYS A 81 12.43 -17.20 -11.90
CA LYS A 81 11.79 -16.59 -10.72
C LYS A 81 12.45 -15.24 -10.48
N SER A 82 11.69 -14.16 -10.64
CA SER A 82 12.15 -12.81 -10.34
C SER A 82 12.43 -12.72 -8.84
N LYS A 83 13.57 -12.13 -8.51
CA LYS A 83 13.88 -11.78 -7.13
C LYS A 83 13.27 -10.41 -6.88
N THR A 84 12.38 -10.31 -5.93
CA THR A 84 11.83 -9.03 -5.48
C THR A 84 12.88 -8.30 -4.66
N ILE A 85 13.27 -7.11 -5.07
CA ILE A 85 14.17 -6.21 -4.38
C ILE A 85 13.35 -5.02 -3.90
N LEU A 86 13.52 -4.65 -2.63
CA LEU A 86 12.94 -3.43 -2.07
C LEU A 86 13.99 -2.33 -2.09
N ASN A 87 13.62 -1.20 -2.64
CA ASN A 87 14.46 -0.02 -2.70
C ASN A 87 13.80 1.13 -1.92
N LEU A 88 14.33 1.44 -0.76
CA LEU A 88 13.84 2.56 0.05
C LEU A 88 14.05 3.87 -0.72
N LYS A 89 12.97 4.54 -1.06
CA LYS A 89 12.97 5.78 -1.84
C LYS A 89 12.75 7.01 -0.98
N GLU A 90 11.76 6.96 -0.10
CA GLU A 90 11.33 8.14 0.61
C GLU A 90 10.97 7.80 2.07
N VAL A 91 11.06 8.79 2.93
CA VAL A 91 10.63 8.71 4.32
C VAL A 91 9.72 9.91 4.60
N ILE A 92 8.45 9.64 4.83
CA ILE A 92 7.49 10.65 5.24
C ILE A 92 7.64 10.89 6.74
N ASP A 93 7.76 12.15 7.14
CA ASP A 93 7.80 12.58 8.54
C ASP A 93 6.47 13.26 8.91
N PHE A 94 5.62 12.56 9.65
CA PHE A 94 4.29 13.02 10.06
C PHE A 94 4.32 14.04 11.21
N THR A 95 5.48 14.35 11.76
CA THR A 95 5.64 15.47 12.73
C THR A 95 5.56 16.82 12.03
N GLN A 96 5.68 16.86 10.70
CA GLN A 96 5.56 18.07 9.90
C GLN A 96 4.09 18.46 9.66
N GLU A 97 3.89 19.72 9.25
CA GLU A 97 2.59 20.23 8.78
C GLU A 97 2.14 19.46 7.52
N GLU A 98 0.85 19.21 7.38
CA GLU A 98 0.29 18.48 6.23
C GLU A 98 0.67 19.11 4.89
N SER A 99 0.59 20.46 4.79
CA SER A 99 0.99 21.19 3.58
C SER A 99 2.43 20.91 3.18
N SER A 100 3.34 20.87 4.16
CA SER A 100 4.75 20.57 3.91
C SER A 100 4.96 19.12 3.48
N ILE A 101 4.18 18.18 4.02
CA ILE A 101 4.23 16.78 3.59
C ILE A 101 3.74 16.66 2.15
N VAL A 102 2.62 17.29 1.82
CA VAL A 102 2.04 17.28 0.47
C VAL A 102 3.00 17.91 -0.54
N GLU A 103 3.58 19.07 -0.23
CA GLU A 103 4.57 19.74 -1.09
C GLU A 103 5.83 18.89 -1.32
N ASN A 104 6.32 18.21 -0.27
CA ASN A 104 7.51 17.37 -0.38
C ASN A 104 7.24 16.05 -1.13
N LEU A 105 6.03 15.54 -1.03
CA LEU A 105 5.65 14.32 -1.74
C LEU A 105 5.44 14.58 -3.21
N ASP A 106 5.12 15.83 -3.63
CA ASP A 106 4.82 16.25 -5.01
C ASP A 106 4.46 15.07 -5.93
N LEU A 107 3.29 14.48 -5.65
CA LEU A 107 2.86 13.24 -6.31
C LEU A 107 2.65 13.45 -7.83
N GLU A 108 2.48 14.69 -8.31
CA GLU A 108 2.49 14.99 -9.75
C GLU A 108 3.88 14.74 -10.35
N HIS A 109 4.97 15.08 -9.64
CA HIS A 109 6.34 14.76 -10.06
C HIS A 109 6.69 13.28 -9.84
N ILE A 110 6.07 12.64 -8.87
CA ILE A 110 6.26 11.21 -8.56
C ILE A 110 5.57 10.33 -9.60
N THR A 111 4.50 10.78 -10.26
CA THR A 111 3.90 10.07 -11.39
C THR A 111 4.83 10.00 -12.60
N GLU A 112 5.74 10.96 -12.78
CA GLU A 112 6.83 10.85 -13.78
C GLU A 112 7.96 9.90 -13.33
N THR A 113 8.13 9.71 -12.03
CA THR A 113 9.08 8.76 -11.46
C THR A 113 8.29 7.60 -10.83
N THR A 114 8.10 6.52 -11.50
CA THR A 114 7.48 5.21 -11.17
C THR A 114 7.37 4.77 -9.68
N ILE A 115 7.71 5.62 -8.70
CA ILE A 115 7.87 5.27 -7.29
C ILE A 115 6.56 4.77 -6.67
N PHE A 116 5.42 5.41 -6.98
CA PHE A 116 4.13 5.00 -6.46
C PHE A 116 3.36 4.02 -7.35
N LEU A 117 3.92 3.63 -8.50
CA LEU A 117 3.26 2.63 -9.35
C LEU A 117 3.30 1.24 -8.74
N TYR A 118 4.37 0.93 -7.96
CA TYR A 118 4.53 -0.38 -7.35
C TYR A 118 5.38 -0.26 -6.10
N CYS A 119 4.75 -0.01 -4.95
CA CYS A 119 5.48 0.25 -3.72
C CYS A 119 4.75 -0.24 -2.47
N TYR A 120 5.53 -0.40 -1.41
CA TYR A 120 5.06 -0.54 -0.04
C TYR A 120 5.32 0.72 0.76
N MET A 121 4.35 1.09 1.61
CA MET A 121 4.55 2.07 2.66
C MET A 121 4.48 1.35 4.01
N TYR A 122 5.62 1.29 4.69
CA TYR A 122 5.80 0.61 5.96
C TYR A 122 5.76 1.62 7.12
N PHE A 123 5.03 1.26 8.17
CA PHE A 123 4.90 2.03 9.41
C PHE A 123 5.53 1.25 10.57
N PRO A 124 6.40 1.87 11.40
CA PRO A 124 7.15 1.19 12.45
C PRO A 124 6.32 0.47 13.51
N SER A 125 5.10 0.92 13.80
CA SER A 125 4.17 0.24 14.70
C SER A 125 3.73 -1.14 14.22
N GLU A 126 3.86 -1.43 12.90
CA GLU A 126 3.32 -2.63 12.24
C GLU A 126 1.79 -2.78 12.40
N GLN A 127 1.09 -1.68 12.74
CA GLN A 127 -0.36 -1.62 12.87
C GLN A 127 -1.03 -1.08 11.60
N LEU A 128 -0.25 -0.46 10.74
CA LEU A 128 -0.66 0.11 9.46
C LEU A 128 0.32 -0.33 8.38
N PHE A 129 -0.18 -0.63 7.20
CA PHE A 129 0.61 -0.98 6.04
C PHE A 129 -0.16 -0.64 4.76
N LEU A 130 0.52 -0.02 3.80
CA LEU A 130 -0.06 0.30 2.51
C LEU A 130 0.73 -0.38 1.39
N PHE A 131 0.02 -0.98 0.46
CA PHE A 131 0.57 -1.52 -0.78
C PHE A 131 -0.13 -0.88 -1.97
N ILE A 132 0.62 -0.28 -2.86
CA ILE A 132 0.13 0.30 -4.12
C ILE A 132 0.63 -0.55 -5.27
N ASN A 133 -0.30 -1.01 -6.11
CA ASN A 133 -0.01 -1.76 -7.32
C ASN A 133 -0.75 -1.14 -8.51
N GLY A 134 -0.12 -0.18 -9.16
CA GLY A 134 -0.65 0.50 -10.34
C GLY A 134 -0.82 -0.42 -11.55
N TYR A 135 -0.10 -1.56 -11.62
CA TYR A 135 -0.31 -2.54 -12.70
C TYR A 135 -1.63 -3.29 -12.61
N SER A 136 -2.23 -3.34 -11.44
CA SER A 136 -3.54 -3.95 -11.20
C SER A 136 -4.61 -2.97 -10.79
N ASP A 137 -4.33 -1.67 -10.90
CA ASP A 137 -5.21 -0.57 -10.48
C ASP A 137 -5.79 -0.79 -9.07
N THR A 138 -4.90 -1.18 -8.12
CA THR A 138 -5.34 -1.55 -6.78
C THR A 138 -4.36 -1.07 -5.72
N ALA A 139 -4.85 -0.27 -4.79
CA ALA A 139 -4.17 0.02 -3.53
C ALA A 139 -4.84 -0.78 -2.41
N LEU A 140 -4.02 -1.30 -1.49
CA LEU A 140 -4.44 -2.10 -0.34
C LEU A 140 -3.92 -1.46 0.94
N LEU A 141 -4.82 -1.03 1.80
CA LEU A 141 -4.55 -0.55 3.15
C LEU A 141 -4.89 -1.65 4.16
N ALA A 142 -3.92 -2.07 4.95
CA ALA A 142 -4.08 -3.03 6.03
C ALA A 142 -3.96 -2.31 7.38
N ILE A 143 -5.00 -2.40 8.22
CA ILE A 143 -5.07 -1.78 9.54
C ILE A 143 -5.27 -2.87 10.59
N ASP A 144 -4.48 -2.85 11.67
CA ASP A 144 -4.64 -3.80 12.79
C ASP A 144 -6.07 -3.74 13.32
N LYS A 145 -6.73 -4.90 13.43
CA LYS A 145 -8.13 -5.00 13.89
C LYS A 145 -8.39 -4.47 15.30
N LYS A 146 -7.33 -4.29 16.08
CA LYS A 146 -7.44 -3.70 17.42
C LYS A 146 -7.70 -2.19 17.38
N LEU A 147 -7.45 -1.58 16.22
CA LEU A 147 -7.72 -0.17 15.99
C LEU A 147 -9.14 -0.06 15.45
N ASP A 148 -9.99 0.66 16.18
CA ASP A 148 -11.34 1.01 15.75
C ASP A 148 -11.27 2.32 14.95
N ILE A 149 -10.89 2.18 13.67
CA ILE A 149 -10.68 3.31 12.77
C ILE A 149 -11.60 3.14 11.56
N ASP A 150 -12.40 4.14 11.30
CA ASP A 150 -13.17 4.25 10.07
C ASP A 150 -12.31 4.94 9.00
N VAL A 151 -12.25 4.34 7.82
CA VAL A 151 -11.52 4.89 6.67
C VAL A 151 -12.44 4.99 5.47
N PRO A 152 -12.30 6.01 4.62
CA PRO A 152 -13.17 6.23 3.46
C PRO A 152 -12.91 5.25 2.30
N TRP A 153 -12.09 4.24 2.52
CA TRP A 153 -11.77 3.19 1.56
C TRP A 153 -12.71 2.01 1.69
N TYR A 154 -12.82 1.20 0.66
CA TYR A 154 -13.79 0.11 0.53
C TYR A 154 -13.27 -1.20 1.09
N ASP A 155 -14.15 -2.00 1.70
CA ASP A 155 -13.88 -3.42 1.85
C ASP A 155 -13.84 -4.13 0.47
N VAL A 156 -13.36 -5.37 0.42
CA VAL A 156 -13.18 -6.07 -0.85
C VAL A 156 -14.50 -6.30 -1.60
N GLU A 157 -15.62 -6.47 -0.90
CA GLU A 157 -16.93 -6.69 -1.55
C GLU A 157 -17.45 -5.41 -2.19
N THR A 158 -17.37 -4.30 -1.46
CA THR A 158 -17.80 -2.98 -1.93
C THR A 158 -16.89 -2.51 -3.07
N PHE A 159 -15.56 -2.60 -2.90
CA PHE A 159 -14.58 -2.27 -3.94
C PHE A 159 -14.86 -2.98 -5.26
N LEU A 160 -15.08 -4.31 -5.20
CA LEU A 160 -15.37 -5.09 -6.39
C LEU A 160 -16.76 -4.82 -7.00
N THR A 161 -17.64 -4.16 -6.29
CA THR A 161 -18.99 -3.77 -6.77
C THR A 161 -18.96 -2.40 -7.42
N VAL A 162 -18.29 -1.42 -6.80
CA VAL A 162 -18.14 -0.05 -7.31
C VAL A 162 -17.35 -0.03 -8.62
N GLU A 163 -16.28 -0.79 -8.66
CA GLU A 163 -15.37 -0.95 -9.79
C GLU A 163 -15.99 -1.63 -11.03
N ASN A 164 -17.28 -1.83 -11.11
CA ASN A 164 -17.92 -2.46 -12.26
C ASN A 164 -17.91 -1.60 -13.55
N LEU A 165 -17.26 -0.45 -13.53
CA LEU A 165 -17.27 0.54 -14.59
C LEU A 165 -16.32 0.19 -15.74
N GLY A 166 -16.64 -0.85 -16.50
CA GLY A 166 -16.25 -0.89 -17.90
C GLY A 166 -15.23 -1.92 -18.35
N MET A 167 -14.48 -2.60 -17.50
CA MET A 167 -13.50 -3.59 -17.98
C MET A 167 -14.12 -4.97 -18.18
N LYS A 168 -14.44 -5.30 -19.44
CA LYS A 168 -14.96 -6.60 -19.88
C LYS A 168 -13.85 -7.65 -20.05
N ASP A 169 -12.60 -7.34 -19.67
CA ASP A 169 -11.48 -8.25 -19.90
C ASP A 169 -11.57 -9.50 -19.01
N ARG A 170 -11.27 -10.66 -19.63
CA ARG A 170 -11.25 -11.97 -18.98
C ARG A 170 -10.17 -12.04 -17.89
N LEU A 171 -9.03 -11.35 -18.06
CA LEU A 171 -7.93 -11.34 -17.09
C LEU A 171 -8.33 -10.57 -15.84
N TYR A 172 -8.96 -9.42 -16.00
CA TYR A 172 -9.45 -8.59 -14.90
C TYR A 172 -10.52 -9.33 -14.08
N ARG A 173 -11.47 -10.02 -14.76
CA ARG A 173 -12.46 -10.85 -14.04
C ARG A 173 -11.82 -11.98 -13.22
N LYS A 174 -10.73 -12.58 -13.70
CA LYS A 174 -9.98 -13.58 -12.93
C LYS A 174 -9.27 -12.97 -11.73
N PHE A 175 -8.66 -11.80 -11.92
CA PHE A 175 -8.00 -11.04 -10.86
C PHE A 175 -8.99 -10.74 -9.74
N ARG A 176 -10.13 -10.13 -10.05
CA ARG A 176 -11.20 -9.78 -9.08
C ARG A 176 -11.71 -11.00 -8.29
N LYS A 177 -11.98 -12.11 -8.97
CA LYS A 177 -12.41 -13.35 -8.31
C LYS A 177 -11.36 -13.90 -7.34
N ARG A 178 -10.07 -13.76 -7.67
CA ARG A 178 -8.97 -14.18 -6.79
C ARG A 178 -8.82 -13.21 -5.63
N LEU A 179 -8.90 -11.91 -5.87
CA LEU A 179 -8.83 -10.87 -4.83
C LEU A 179 -9.93 -11.10 -3.78
N TRP A 180 -11.17 -11.27 -4.23
CA TRP A 180 -12.28 -11.58 -3.32
C TRP A 180 -12.03 -12.83 -2.48
N LYS A 181 -11.54 -13.92 -3.09
CA LYS A 181 -11.23 -15.16 -2.35
C LYS A 181 -10.13 -15.00 -1.31
N SER A 182 -9.16 -14.13 -1.60
CA SER A 182 -7.99 -13.91 -0.75
C SER A 182 -8.29 -12.99 0.44
N TYR A 183 -9.24 -12.06 0.29
CA TYR A 183 -9.47 -10.98 1.25
C TYR A 183 -10.89 -10.90 1.84
N LYS A 184 -11.84 -11.71 1.36
CA LYS A 184 -13.14 -11.76 2.02
C LYS A 184 -13.02 -12.33 3.43
N LYS A 185 -13.75 -11.75 4.35
CA LYS A 185 -13.91 -12.25 5.72
C LYS A 185 -14.85 -13.45 5.78
#